data_49638c1b7414c457e66a95af9467b67d
#
_entry.id   49638c1b7414c457e66a95af9467b67d
#
_cell.length_a   1.000
_cell.length_b   1.000
_cell.length_c   1.000
_cell.angle_alpha   90.00
_cell.angle_beta   90.00
_cell.angle_gamma   90.00
#
_symmetry.space_group_name_H-M   'P 1'
#
loop_
_entity.id
_entity.type
_entity.pdbx_description
1 polymer ?
#
loop_
_entity_poly.entity_id
_entity_poly.type
_entity_poly.pdbx_seq_one_letter_code
_entity_poly.pdbx_strand_id
1 'polypeptide(L)'
;MKKLVVSVIVVISCAIIPAANATSLKGAQGQLLTVSATTAKSGSMITVTGNRFDETVGIYLAFCVIPKKGAAPTPCGGGVNKAGTGEASFWISSNPPPYAVGLTEEFLPGGRFTQNVQVSRKIGKFDCTKVRCAITVRADHLRGNDRSYDMFIPVKIK
;
A
#
# COMPACT_ATOMS: atom_id res chain seq x y z
N MET A 1 23.36 65.22 8.26
CA MET A 1 23.54 63.80 8.66
C MET A 1 22.54 62.96 7.85
N LYS A 2 22.97 62.26 6.78
CA LYS A 2 22.13 61.42 5.91
C LYS A 2 22.09 60.01 6.50
N LYS A 3 20.92 59.52 6.89
CA LYS A 3 20.69 58.16 7.38
C LYS A 3 20.61 57.20 6.18
N LEU A 4 21.53 56.28 6.07
CA LEU A 4 21.54 55.21 5.08
C LEU A 4 20.59 54.11 5.56
N VAL A 5 19.51 53.86 4.83
CA VAL A 5 18.60 52.72 5.09
C VAL A 5 19.07 51.54 4.25
N VAL A 6 19.62 50.52 4.92
CA VAL A 6 20.00 49.26 4.27
C VAL A 6 18.77 48.32 4.25
N SER A 7 18.17 48.12 3.08
CA SER A 7 17.14 47.14 2.88
C SER A 7 17.76 45.74 2.70
N VAL A 8 17.48 44.84 3.66
CA VAL A 8 17.86 43.44 3.56
C VAL A 8 16.78 42.70 2.77
N ILE A 9 17.13 42.23 1.57
CA ILE A 9 16.27 41.37 0.76
C ILE A 9 16.46 39.91 1.22
N VAL A 10 15.47 39.35 1.89
CA VAL A 10 15.45 37.93 2.25
C VAL A 10 14.98 37.15 1.02
N VAL A 11 15.88 36.44 0.35
CA VAL A 11 15.53 35.51 -0.73
C VAL A 11 15.07 34.19 -0.12
N ILE A 12 13.76 33.94 -0.14
CA ILE A 12 13.20 32.64 0.26
C ILE A 12 13.38 31.67 -0.91
N SER A 13 14.36 30.77 -0.78
CA SER A 13 14.55 29.65 -1.71
C SER A 13 13.43 28.64 -1.50
N CYS A 14 12.42 28.63 -2.37
CA CYS A 14 11.44 27.54 -2.45
C CYS A 14 12.14 26.29 -2.98
N ALA A 15 12.45 25.33 -2.11
CA ALA A 15 12.89 24.01 -2.51
C ALA A 15 11.74 23.29 -3.26
N ILE A 16 11.90 23.07 -4.56
CA ILE A 16 10.98 22.26 -5.36
C ILE A 16 11.21 20.81 -4.95
N ILE A 17 10.33 20.28 -4.07
CA ILE A 17 10.29 18.86 -3.75
C ILE A 17 9.69 18.16 -4.96
N PRO A 18 10.39 17.22 -5.64
CA PRO A 18 9.81 16.49 -6.75
C PRO A 18 8.59 15.72 -6.26
N ALA A 19 7.43 15.94 -6.86
CA ALA A 19 6.22 15.20 -6.60
C ALA A 19 6.48 13.72 -6.90
N ALA A 20 6.36 12.85 -5.90
CA ALA A 20 6.37 11.42 -6.11
C ALA A 20 5.23 11.08 -7.08
N ASN A 21 5.54 10.43 -8.22
CA ASN A 21 4.53 10.07 -9.22
C ASN A 21 3.64 8.98 -8.65
N ALA A 22 2.47 9.38 -8.14
CA ALA A 22 1.44 8.46 -7.69
C ALA A 22 0.94 7.64 -8.90
N THR A 23 0.77 6.34 -8.70
CA THR A 23 0.26 5.42 -9.72
C THR A 23 -1.03 4.80 -9.25
N SER A 24 -2.05 4.81 -10.11
CA SER A 24 -3.35 4.25 -9.82
C SER A 24 -3.67 3.07 -10.74
N LEU A 25 -4.36 2.07 -10.20
CA LEU A 25 -4.87 0.90 -10.91
C LEU A 25 -6.36 0.75 -10.61
N LYS A 26 -7.17 0.58 -11.66
CA LYS A 26 -8.58 0.21 -11.54
C LYS A 26 -8.71 -1.31 -11.52
N GLY A 27 -9.37 -1.85 -10.52
CA GLY A 27 -9.66 -3.28 -10.40
C GLY A 27 -10.90 -3.70 -11.18
N ALA A 28 -11.09 -5.02 -11.26
CA ALA A 28 -12.18 -5.63 -12.05
C ALA A 28 -13.58 -5.26 -11.53
N GLN A 29 -13.72 -4.95 -10.25
CA GLN A 29 -14.99 -4.54 -9.64
C GLN A 29 -15.19 -3.01 -9.63
N GLY A 30 -14.31 -2.25 -10.30
CA GLY A 30 -14.38 -0.79 -10.37
C GLY A 30 -13.66 -0.05 -9.23
N GLN A 31 -13.13 -0.78 -8.25
CA GLN A 31 -12.32 -0.23 -7.18
C GLN A 31 -11.02 0.39 -7.72
N LEU A 32 -10.51 1.39 -7.01
CA LEU A 32 -9.29 2.11 -7.37
C LEU A 32 -8.25 1.93 -6.26
N LEU A 33 -7.07 1.48 -6.63
CA LEU A 33 -5.90 1.38 -5.76
C LEU A 33 -4.85 2.38 -6.24
N THR A 34 -4.31 3.20 -5.33
CA THR A 34 -3.28 4.19 -5.64
C THR A 34 -2.10 4.04 -4.71
N VAL A 35 -0.89 4.12 -5.24
CA VAL A 35 0.36 4.11 -4.48
C VAL A 35 1.12 5.42 -4.67
N SER A 36 1.78 5.90 -3.62
CA SER A 36 2.57 7.14 -3.68
C SER A 36 3.86 7.00 -4.51
N ALA A 37 4.36 5.77 -4.69
CA ALA A 37 5.56 5.52 -5.49
C ALA A 37 5.60 4.07 -6.01
N THR A 38 6.20 3.86 -7.20
CA THR A 38 6.46 2.55 -7.80
C THR A 38 7.94 2.18 -7.78
N THR A 39 8.76 2.99 -7.14
CA THR A 39 10.18 2.72 -6.89
C THR A 39 10.53 3.19 -5.50
N ALA A 40 11.19 2.34 -4.70
CA ALA A 40 11.52 2.66 -3.32
C ALA A 40 12.81 1.95 -2.87
N LYS A 41 13.43 2.46 -1.80
CA LYS A 41 14.50 1.74 -1.09
C LYS A 41 13.89 0.69 -0.16
N SER A 42 14.64 -0.38 0.09
CA SER A 42 14.25 -1.36 1.11
C SER A 42 14.05 -0.69 2.48
N GLY A 43 12.96 -1.02 3.17
CA GLY A 43 12.56 -0.42 4.44
C GLY A 43 11.70 0.84 4.33
N SER A 44 11.54 1.40 3.12
CA SER A 44 10.69 2.59 2.92
C SER A 44 9.21 2.25 3.09
N MET A 45 8.44 3.26 3.48
CA MET A 45 6.98 3.23 3.48
C MET A 45 6.44 3.76 2.15
N ILE A 46 5.44 3.08 1.60
CA ILE A 46 4.62 3.54 0.47
C ILE A 46 3.22 3.79 1.01
N THR A 47 2.72 5.00 0.84
CA THR A 47 1.33 5.30 1.13
C THR A 47 0.45 4.69 0.05
N VAL A 48 -0.53 3.90 0.48
CA VAL A 48 -1.50 3.20 -0.37
C VAL A 48 -2.88 3.67 -0.01
N THR A 49 -3.63 4.11 -1.00
CA THR A 49 -5.04 4.50 -0.83
C THR A 49 -5.94 3.64 -1.68
N GLY A 50 -7.06 3.23 -1.10
CA GLY A 50 -8.16 2.57 -1.78
C GLY A 50 -9.37 3.46 -1.89
N ASN A 51 -10.16 3.26 -2.94
CA ASN A 51 -11.44 3.94 -3.15
C ASN A 51 -12.40 3.01 -3.91
N ARG A 52 -13.71 3.10 -3.62
CA ARG A 52 -14.77 2.31 -4.24
C ARG A 52 -14.61 0.80 -4.04
N PHE A 53 -13.99 0.38 -2.96
CA PHE A 53 -14.02 -1.01 -2.56
C PHE A 53 -15.41 -1.35 -2.03
N ASP A 54 -15.84 -2.59 -2.24
CA ASP A 54 -17.06 -3.10 -1.66
C ASP A 54 -16.83 -3.33 -0.17
N GLU A 55 -17.47 -2.53 0.69
CA GLU A 55 -17.33 -2.58 2.14
C GLU A 55 -17.83 -3.89 2.77
N THR A 56 -18.61 -4.68 1.99
CA THR A 56 -19.09 -6.01 2.42
C THR A 56 -18.05 -7.11 2.19
N VAL A 57 -16.93 -6.80 1.51
CA VAL A 57 -15.86 -7.75 1.18
C VAL A 57 -14.59 -7.37 1.91
N GLY A 58 -14.21 -8.18 2.88
CA GLY A 58 -12.91 -8.03 3.54
C GLY A 58 -11.75 -8.26 2.57
N ILE A 59 -10.69 -7.47 2.70
CA ILE A 59 -9.50 -7.55 1.87
C ILE A 59 -8.23 -7.60 2.71
N TYR A 60 -7.18 -8.21 2.14
CA TYR A 60 -5.81 -8.05 2.59
C TYR A 60 -5.05 -7.09 1.69
N LEU A 61 -4.35 -6.13 2.29
CA LEU A 61 -3.40 -5.25 1.65
C LEU A 61 -1.99 -5.57 2.16
N ALA A 62 -1.03 -5.82 1.26
CA ALA A 62 0.34 -6.14 1.62
C ALA A 62 1.33 -5.86 0.47
N PHE A 63 2.63 -6.00 0.75
CA PHE A 63 3.69 -6.07 -0.26
C PHE A 63 4.03 -7.53 -0.52
N CYS A 64 3.74 -8.04 -1.72
CA CYS A 64 3.81 -9.46 -2.05
C CYS A 64 4.68 -9.75 -3.27
N VAL A 65 5.20 -10.97 -3.35
CA VAL A 65 5.71 -11.52 -4.61
C VAL A 65 4.55 -11.68 -5.58
N ILE A 66 4.70 -11.21 -6.82
CA ILE A 66 3.68 -11.39 -7.86
C ILE A 66 3.63 -12.87 -8.25
N PRO A 67 2.49 -13.54 -8.10
CA PRO A 67 2.36 -14.97 -8.37
C PRO A 67 2.28 -15.24 -9.87
N LYS A 68 2.25 -16.53 -10.23
CA LYS A 68 1.79 -16.96 -11.55
C LYS A 68 0.32 -16.59 -11.73
N LYS A 69 -0.11 -16.39 -12.97
CA LYS A 69 -1.51 -16.04 -13.29
C LYS A 69 -2.48 -17.03 -12.63
N GLY A 70 -3.47 -16.51 -11.91
CA GLY A 70 -4.50 -17.27 -11.21
C GLY A 70 -4.10 -17.85 -9.85
N ALA A 71 -2.84 -17.78 -9.46
CA ALA A 71 -2.40 -18.18 -8.13
C ALA A 71 -2.58 -17.07 -7.11
N ALA A 72 -2.81 -17.44 -5.84
CA ALA A 72 -2.89 -16.49 -4.75
C ALA A 72 -1.55 -15.75 -4.54
N PRO A 73 -1.57 -14.43 -4.26
CA PRO A 73 -0.36 -13.68 -3.97
C PRO A 73 0.24 -14.15 -2.63
N THR A 74 1.44 -14.69 -2.70
CA THR A 74 2.22 -15.19 -1.57
C THR A 74 3.68 -15.42 -1.99
N PRO A 75 4.68 -15.25 -1.10
CA PRO A 75 4.58 -14.67 0.24
C PRO A 75 4.39 -13.15 0.23
N CYS A 76 3.93 -12.61 1.35
CA CYS A 76 3.66 -11.19 1.55
C CYS A 76 4.33 -10.66 2.82
N GLY A 77 4.45 -9.33 2.89
CA GLY A 77 4.94 -8.60 4.05
C GLY A 77 4.50 -7.14 4.00
N GLY A 78 5.04 -6.31 4.88
CA GLY A 78 4.84 -4.85 4.84
C GLY A 78 3.61 -4.31 5.56
N GLY A 79 2.72 -5.17 6.01
CA GLY A 79 1.55 -4.80 6.82
C GLY A 79 1.75 -5.04 8.31
N VAL A 80 0.65 -5.02 9.05
CA VAL A 80 0.61 -5.29 10.49
C VAL A 80 0.33 -6.76 10.74
N ASN A 81 1.17 -7.44 11.53
CA ASN A 81 0.92 -8.79 12.02
C ASN A 81 0.43 -8.74 13.47
N LYS A 82 -0.83 -8.43 13.67
CA LYS A 82 -1.43 -8.28 15.00
C LYS A 82 -1.44 -9.58 15.82
N ALA A 83 -1.48 -10.72 15.14
CA ALA A 83 -1.45 -12.03 15.78
C ALA A 83 -0.03 -12.54 16.12
N GLY A 84 1.03 -11.89 15.58
CA GLY A 84 2.41 -12.34 15.76
C GLY A 84 2.75 -13.66 15.06
N THR A 85 1.84 -14.18 14.23
CA THR A 85 1.96 -15.50 13.57
C THR A 85 1.77 -15.36 12.07
N GLY A 86 2.79 -15.56 11.27
CA GLY A 86 2.71 -15.53 9.82
C GLY A 86 3.05 -14.19 9.16
N GLU A 87 2.67 -14.05 7.90
CA GLU A 87 3.03 -12.91 7.07
C GLU A 87 2.21 -11.66 7.43
N ALA A 88 2.88 -10.51 7.44
CA ALA A 88 2.24 -9.24 7.77
C ALA A 88 1.37 -8.72 6.61
N SER A 89 0.13 -8.33 6.92
CA SER A 89 -0.80 -7.67 6.01
C SER A 89 -1.74 -6.77 6.81
N PHE A 90 -2.31 -5.77 6.14
CA PHE A 90 -3.47 -5.07 6.68
C PHE A 90 -4.72 -5.86 6.31
N TRP A 91 -5.52 -6.22 7.29
CA TRP A 91 -6.83 -6.79 7.06
C TRP A 91 -7.87 -5.67 7.19
N ILE A 92 -8.47 -5.28 6.07
CA ILE A 92 -9.45 -4.20 5.99
C ILE A 92 -10.82 -4.83 5.77
N SER A 93 -11.73 -4.63 6.72
CA SER A 93 -13.07 -5.22 6.69
C SER A 93 -13.99 -4.44 7.63
N SER A 94 -15.13 -3.97 7.12
CA SER A 94 -16.20 -3.34 7.92
C SER A 94 -17.16 -4.36 8.54
N ASN A 95 -16.97 -5.65 8.27
CA ASN A 95 -17.89 -6.74 8.58
C ASN A 95 -17.11 -8.01 8.98
N PRO A 96 -16.12 -7.87 9.91
CA PRO A 96 -15.29 -9.00 10.28
C PRO A 96 -16.09 -10.03 11.10
N PRO A 97 -15.71 -11.32 11.02
CA PRO A 97 -16.28 -12.33 11.91
C PRO A 97 -15.92 -12.04 13.37
N PRO A 98 -16.69 -12.55 14.36
CA PRO A 98 -16.49 -12.23 15.77
C PRO A 98 -15.08 -12.44 16.30
N TYR A 99 -14.36 -13.46 15.82
CA TYR A 99 -12.97 -13.72 16.25
C TYR A 99 -11.96 -12.68 15.73
N ALA A 100 -12.35 -11.88 14.75
CA ALA A 100 -11.46 -10.91 14.09
C ALA A 100 -11.64 -9.47 14.61
N VAL A 101 -12.53 -9.27 15.57
CA VAL A 101 -12.70 -7.97 16.22
C VAL A 101 -11.35 -7.52 16.81
N GLY A 102 -10.92 -6.32 16.44
CA GLY A 102 -9.61 -5.77 16.83
C GLY A 102 -8.42 -6.25 15.98
N LEU A 103 -8.63 -7.18 15.04
CA LEU A 103 -7.61 -7.59 14.05
C LEU A 103 -7.77 -6.89 12.70
N THR A 104 -8.95 -6.35 12.44
CA THR A 104 -9.28 -5.64 11.19
C THR A 104 -9.26 -4.13 11.38
N GLU A 105 -9.20 -3.43 10.28
CA GLU A 105 -9.48 -2.01 10.16
C GLU A 105 -10.70 -1.83 9.28
N GLU A 106 -11.60 -0.92 9.65
CA GLU A 106 -12.82 -0.66 8.89
C GLU A 106 -12.51 0.18 7.64
N PHE A 107 -13.30 -0.05 6.57
CA PHE A 107 -13.33 0.91 5.48
C PHE A 107 -13.90 2.24 5.94
N LEU A 108 -13.37 3.32 5.42
CA LEU A 108 -14.03 4.61 5.47
C LEU A 108 -15.17 4.65 4.44
N PRO A 109 -16.23 5.45 4.65
CA PRO A 109 -17.37 5.54 3.74
C PRO A 109 -16.98 5.70 2.28
N GLY A 110 -17.61 4.92 1.39
CA GLY A 110 -17.28 4.86 -0.05
C GLY A 110 -16.15 3.88 -0.36
N GLY A 111 -15.93 2.88 0.51
CA GLY A 111 -14.94 1.83 0.33
C GLY A 111 -13.53 2.38 0.28
N ARG A 112 -13.22 3.35 1.15
CA ARG A 112 -11.93 4.03 1.22
C ARG A 112 -11.07 3.50 2.34
N PHE A 113 -9.75 3.51 2.12
CA PHE A 113 -8.74 3.28 3.15
C PHE A 113 -7.45 4.02 2.80
N THR A 114 -6.60 4.22 3.80
CA THR A 114 -5.24 4.73 3.62
C THR A 114 -4.31 3.98 4.57
N GLN A 115 -3.25 3.36 4.03
CA GLN A 115 -2.27 2.60 4.78
C GLN A 115 -0.86 2.93 4.34
N ASN A 116 0.09 2.82 5.26
CA ASN A 116 1.51 2.91 4.97
C ASN A 116 2.11 1.50 4.97
N VAL A 117 2.40 0.99 3.78
CA VAL A 117 2.94 -0.36 3.58
C VAL A 117 4.45 -0.29 3.51
N GLN A 118 5.14 -1.02 4.39
CA GLN A 118 6.60 -1.14 4.32
C GLN A 118 6.99 -2.06 3.18
N VAL A 119 7.87 -1.59 2.29
CA VAL A 119 8.44 -2.42 1.24
C VAL A 119 9.85 -2.87 1.63
N SER A 120 10.21 -4.10 1.28
CA SER A 120 11.50 -4.65 1.64
C SER A 120 12.14 -5.40 0.47
N ARG A 121 13.47 -5.46 0.48
CA ARG A 121 14.20 -6.27 -0.49
C ARG A 121 13.90 -7.75 -0.35
N LYS A 122 13.64 -8.23 0.86
CA LYS A 122 13.37 -9.65 1.13
C LYS A 122 11.95 -9.86 1.60
N ILE A 123 11.28 -10.84 1.02
CA ILE A 123 10.02 -11.40 1.50
C ILE A 123 10.25 -12.90 1.62
N GLY A 124 10.43 -13.40 2.84
CA GLY A 124 10.88 -14.76 3.07
C GLY A 124 12.19 -15.05 2.30
N LYS A 125 12.21 -16.11 1.51
CA LYS A 125 13.36 -16.50 0.67
C LYS A 125 13.51 -15.69 -0.63
N PHE A 126 12.53 -14.87 -0.99
CA PHE A 126 12.52 -14.15 -2.26
C PHE A 126 13.23 -12.80 -2.13
N ASP A 127 13.96 -12.41 -3.19
CA ASP A 127 14.64 -11.13 -3.33
C ASP A 127 13.91 -10.29 -4.39
N CYS A 128 13.23 -9.23 -3.96
CA CYS A 128 12.42 -8.34 -4.82
C CYS A 128 13.26 -7.50 -5.81
N THR A 129 14.60 -7.58 -5.76
CA THR A 129 15.45 -7.08 -6.84
C THR A 129 15.64 -8.10 -7.98
N LYS A 130 15.28 -9.38 -7.74
CA LYS A 130 15.42 -10.49 -8.69
C LYS A 130 14.08 -11.05 -9.15
N VAL A 131 13.04 -10.95 -8.29
CA VAL A 131 11.67 -11.34 -8.63
C VAL A 131 10.78 -10.12 -8.64
N ARG A 132 9.63 -10.22 -9.31
CA ARG A 132 8.66 -9.11 -9.32
C ARG A 132 7.87 -9.09 -8.02
N CYS A 133 7.87 -7.94 -7.35
CA CYS A 133 7.05 -7.70 -6.15
C CYS A 133 6.13 -6.51 -6.39
N ALA A 134 5.01 -6.46 -5.67
CA ALA A 134 3.96 -5.45 -5.85
C ALA A 134 3.29 -5.09 -4.52
N ILE A 135 2.78 -3.86 -4.43
CA ILE A 135 1.66 -3.59 -3.53
C ILE A 135 0.47 -4.36 -4.07
N THR A 136 -0.14 -5.15 -3.21
CA THR A 136 -1.14 -6.15 -3.58
C THR A 136 -2.37 -6.01 -2.71
N VAL A 137 -3.54 -6.04 -3.34
CA VAL A 137 -4.82 -6.28 -2.68
C VAL A 137 -5.36 -7.62 -3.15
N ARG A 138 -6.01 -8.36 -2.26
CA ARG A 138 -6.77 -9.57 -2.56
C ARG A 138 -7.97 -9.68 -1.62
N ALA A 139 -8.98 -10.47 -1.98
CA ALA A 139 -10.02 -10.87 -1.04
C ALA A 139 -9.39 -11.55 0.19
N ASP A 140 -10.00 -11.39 1.35
CA ASP A 140 -9.54 -12.02 2.59
C ASP A 140 -9.76 -13.56 2.56
N HIS A 141 -9.42 -14.24 3.66
CA HIS A 141 -9.51 -15.70 3.72
C HIS A 141 -10.95 -16.23 3.71
N LEU A 142 -11.95 -15.40 4.01
CA LEU A 142 -13.37 -15.78 3.88
C LEU A 142 -13.77 -16.00 2.43
N ARG A 143 -13.04 -15.37 1.49
CA ARG A 143 -13.17 -15.52 0.05
C ARG A 143 -11.82 -15.88 -0.60
N GLY A 144 -11.05 -16.72 0.07
CA GLY A 144 -9.64 -17.01 -0.28
C GLY A 144 -9.39 -17.51 -1.70
N ASN A 145 -10.41 -18.05 -2.38
CA ASN A 145 -10.33 -18.49 -3.78
C ASN A 145 -10.82 -17.43 -4.79
N ASP A 146 -11.36 -16.31 -4.33
CA ASP A 146 -11.79 -15.23 -5.21
C ASP A 146 -10.61 -14.41 -5.69
N ARG A 147 -10.24 -14.57 -6.97
CA ARG A 147 -9.15 -13.82 -7.61
C ARG A 147 -9.63 -12.54 -8.30
N SER A 148 -10.94 -12.24 -8.28
CA SER A 148 -11.49 -11.03 -8.93
C SER A 148 -11.10 -9.74 -8.21
N TYR A 149 -10.72 -9.84 -6.93
CA TYR A 149 -10.21 -8.71 -6.12
C TYR A 149 -8.69 -8.56 -6.20
N ASP A 150 -7.98 -9.46 -6.88
CA ASP A 150 -6.52 -9.38 -6.95
C ASP A 150 -6.08 -8.16 -7.77
N MET A 151 -5.34 -7.27 -7.12
CA MET A 151 -4.74 -6.08 -7.73
C MET A 151 -3.26 -6.05 -7.42
N PHE A 152 -2.44 -5.69 -8.43
CA PHE A 152 -0.99 -5.64 -8.30
C PHE A 152 -0.47 -4.34 -8.89
N ILE A 153 0.13 -3.49 -8.07
CA ILE A 153 0.93 -2.35 -8.54
C ILE A 153 2.40 -2.69 -8.31
N PRO A 154 3.15 -3.05 -9.35
CA PRO A 154 4.56 -3.42 -9.22
C PRO A 154 5.39 -2.31 -8.60
N VAL A 155 6.30 -2.68 -7.68
CA VAL A 155 7.25 -1.77 -7.05
C VAL A 155 8.66 -2.28 -7.29
N LYS A 156 9.52 -1.41 -7.82
CA LYS A 156 10.94 -1.68 -8.01
C LYS A 156 11.71 -1.32 -6.74
N ILE A 157 12.40 -2.28 -6.17
CA ILE A 157 13.31 -2.05 -5.04
C ILE A 157 14.71 -1.68 -5.57
N LYS A 158 15.23 -0.55 -5.03
CA LYS A 158 16.58 -0.04 -5.31
C LYS A 158 17.58 -0.45 -4.24
#